data_209dd157382b639e71b8508ede2af8fa
#
_entry.id   209dd157382b639e71b8508ede2af8fa
#
_cell.length_a   1.000
_cell.length_b   1.000
_cell.length_c   1.000
_cell.angle_alpha   90.00
_cell.angle_beta   90.00
_cell.angle_gamma   90.00
#
_symmetry.space_group_name_H-M   'P 1'
#
loop_
_entity.id
_entity.type
_entity.pdbx_description
1 polymer ?
#
loop_
_entity_poly.entity_id
_entity_poly.type
_entity_poly.pdbx_seq_one_letter_code
_entity_poly.pdbx_strand_id
1 'polypeptide(L)'
;MRMRNLLLVLGLCLVTTISYSKRSSAELRRFEHTPTTKGNDGGSVSFLVIGDWGRRGQFNQSLVALQMGVVGENLDIDFVVSTGDNFYDNGLIGEHDVAFEESFTNVYTANSLQKQWYTGKGDAEAQLSPLLRKIDSRWLCLRSFVVNAAELAELFFVDTTPFVEMYFTNTEKHTYDWRGVTSPKVYTANLLKDLETALKESRAKWKIVIGHHAIRSIGHHGDTQELVDKLLPILQANNVDFYMNGHDHCLEHISDPKSPIQFLTSGAGSKAWRGDVKKKNREGLNFFYDGQGFMSVQLTQTESTIVFYDVFGQVLHRWDVSKQLHLAI
;
A
#
# COMPACT_ATOMS: atom_id res chain seq x y z
N MET A 1 -60.22 27.83 -59.97
CA MET A 1 -58.75 28.03 -59.91
C MET A 1 -58.35 27.91 -58.45
N ARG A 2 -57.68 26.84 -58.11
CA ARG A 2 -57.36 26.44 -56.67
C ARG A 2 -56.02 27.02 -56.23
N MET A 3 -56.06 27.87 -55.20
CA MET A 3 -54.86 28.28 -54.47
C MET A 3 -54.42 27.16 -53.47
N ARG A 4 -53.17 26.73 -53.57
CA ARG A 4 -52.54 25.77 -52.64
C ARG A 4 -51.81 26.58 -51.58
N ASN A 5 -52.26 26.42 -50.34
CA ASN A 5 -51.53 26.89 -49.13
C ASN A 5 -50.28 26.04 -48.86
N LEU A 6 -49.15 26.72 -48.82
CA LEU A 6 -47.86 26.11 -48.43
C LEU A 6 -47.67 26.39 -46.96
N LEU A 7 -47.76 25.35 -46.10
CA LEU A 7 -47.41 25.40 -44.68
C LEU A 7 -45.90 25.21 -44.54
N LEU A 8 -45.22 26.25 -44.12
CA LEU A 8 -43.83 26.16 -43.64
C LEU A 8 -43.84 25.61 -42.21
N VAL A 9 -43.30 24.42 -42.03
CA VAL A 9 -42.98 23.85 -40.68
C VAL A 9 -41.56 24.26 -40.32
N LEU A 10 -41.40 25.21 -39.40
CA LEU A 10 -40.14 25.54 -38.78
C LEU A 10 -39.83 24.49 -37.72
N GLY A 11 -38.93 23.57 -38.05
CA GLY A 11 -38.34 22.64 -37.10
C GLY A 11 -37.32 23.33 -36.19
N LEU A 12 -37.66 23.53 -34.92
CA LEU A 12 -36.74 23.99 -33.90
C LEU A 12 -35.85 22.81 -33.51
N CYS A 13 -34.59 22.75 -34.01
CA CYS A 13 -33.57 21.85 -33.49
C CYS A 13 -33.07 22.41 -32.15
N LEU A 14 -33.55 21.83 -31.03
CA LEU A 14 -32.92 21.98 -29.73
C LEU A 14 -31.60 21.22 -29.75
N VAL A 15 -30.50 21.93 -29.94
CA VAL A 15 -29.16 21.40 -29.69
C VAL A 15 -28.93 21.39 -28.18
N THR A 16 -29.18 20.27 -27.52
CA THR A 16 -28.75 20.06 -26.15
C THR A 16 -27.24 19.89 -26.16
N THR A 17 -26.49 20.94 -25.84
CA THR A 17 -25.06 20.85 -25.53
C THR A 17 -24.90 20.09 -24.21
N ILE A 18 -24.60 18.80 -24.32
CA ILE A 18 -24.13 18.04 -23.18
C ILE A 18 -22.74 18.57 -22.87
N SER A 19 -22.63 19.44 -21.86
CA SER A 19 -21.37 19.84 -21.28
C SER A 19 -20.73 18.60 -20.60
N TYR A 20 -19.84 17.95 -21.31
CA TYR A 20 -18.89 17.03 -20.67
C TYR A 20 -17.99 17.87 -19.78
N SER A 21 -18.35 18.00 -18.51
CA SER A 21 -17.41 18.42 -17.48
C SER A 21 -16.28 17.39 -17.50
N LYS A 22 -15.11 17.78 -17.99
CA LYS A 22 -13.87 17.03 -17.74
C LYS A 22 -13.71 16.99 -16.22
N ARG A 23 -14.05 15.86 -15.58
CA ARG A 23 -13.61 15.56 -14.23
C ARG A 23 -12.09 15.57 -14.25
N SER A 24 -11.49 16.60 -13.70
CA SER A 24 -10.03 16.82 -13.68
C SER A 24 -9.38 16.27 -12.41
N SER A 25 -9.98 15.29 -11.76
CA SER A 25 -9.34 14.49 -10.71
C SER A 25 -9.44 13.03 -11.13
N ALA A 26 -8.30 12.36 -11.24
CA ALA A 26 -8.26 10.92 -11.42
C ALA A 26 -8.64 10.29 -10.08
N GLU A 27 -9.89 9.88 -9.93
CA GLU A 27 -10.35 9.10 -8.79
C GLU A 27 -9.44 7.88 -8.61
N LEU A 28 -9.00 7.58 -7.38
CA LEU A 28 -8.17 6.42 -7.07
C LEU A 28 -8.91 5.15 -7.52
N ARG A 29 -8.21 4.33 -8.32
CA ARG A 29 -8.78 3.08 -8.81
C ARG A 29 -9.10 2.15 -7.65
N ARG A 30 -10.32 1.61 -7.59
CA ARG A 30 -10.78 0.70 -6.54
C ARG A 30 -10.80 -0.73 -7.02
N PHE A 31 -10.42 -1.64 -6.14
CA PHE A 31 -10.48 -3.09 -6.33
C PHE A 31 -11.28 -3.69 -5.18
N GLU A 32 -12.21 -4.58 -5.52
CA GLU A 32 -12.96 -5.35 -4.55
C GLU A 32 -12.20 -6.66 -4.26
N HIS A 33 -11.97 -6.92 -2.99
CA HIS A 33 -11.45 -8.19 -2.50
C HIS A 33 -12.53 -8.90 -1.66
N THR A 34 -12.92 -10.09 -2.10
CA THR A 34 -13.88 -10.91 -1.34
C THR A 34 -13.08 -11.85 -0.45
N PRO A 35 -13.11 -11.69 0.88
CA PRO A 35 -12.46 -12.61 1.80
C PRO A 35 -12.95 -14.03 1.66
N THR A 36 -12.06 -15.00 1.82
CA THR A 36 -12.36 -16.43 1.73
C THR A 36 -13.10 -16.94 2.96
N THR A 37 -12.83 -16.36 4.12
CA THR A 37 -13.44 -16.74 5.41
C THR A 37 -14.73 -15.95 5.65
N LYS A 38 -15.87 -16.61 5.42
CA LYS A 38 -17.16 -16.11 5.91
C LYS A 38 -17.32 -16.55 7.37
N GLY A 39 -16.78 -15.75 8.31
CA GLY A 39 -17.10 -15.93 9.74
C GLY A 39 -18.58 -15.69 9.99
N ASN A 40 -19.17 -16.40 10.94
CA ASN A 40 -20.60 -16.27 11.32
C ASN A 40 -20.95 -14.88 11.88
N ASP A 41 -19.94 -14.02 12.18
CA ASP A 41 -20.09 -12.75 12.89
C ASP A 41 -19.66 -11.52 12.07
N GLY A 42 -19.91 -11.52 10.75
CA GLY A 42 -19.65 -10.33 9.92
C GLY A 42 -18.32 -10.34 9.16
N GLY A 43 -17.65 -11.48 9.12
CA GLY A 43 -16.43 -11.69 8.33
C GLY A 43 -15.15 -11.28 9.07
N SER A 44 -14.04 -11.86 8.59
CA SER A 44 -12.68 -11.50 9.00
C SER A 44 -11.83 -11.32 7.76
N VAL A 45 -10.74 -10.55 7.88
CA VAL A 45 -9.73 -10.39 6.84
C VAL A 45 -8.37 -10.63 7.44
N SER A 46 -7.58 -11.52 6.83
CA SER A 46 -6.24 -11.88 7.27
C SER A 46 -5.25 -11.67 6.11
N PHE A 47 -4.15 -11.00 6.34
CA PHE A 47 -3.13 -10.79 5.31
C PHE A 47 -1.71 -10.67 5.89
N LEU A 48 -0.72 -10.93 5.05
CA LEU A 48 0.68 -10.71 5.38
C LEU A 48 1.16 -9.40 4.77
N VAL A 49 2.15 -8.78 5.43
CA VAL A 49 2.78 -7.53 4.98
C VAL A 49 4.29 -7.71 4.93
N ILE A 50 4.88 -7.37 3.79
CA ILE A 50 6.32 -7.43 3.54
C ILE A 50 6.75 -6.25 2.67
N GLY A 51 7.96 -5.75 2.85
CA GLY A 51 8.60 -4.76 1.98
C GLY A 51 10.07 -5.06 1.80
N ASP A 52 10.71 -4.41 0.83
CA ASP A 52 12.15 -4.38 0.64
C ASP A 52 12.79 -5.78 0.45
N TRP A 53 12.20 -6.59 -0.45
CA TRP A 53 12.46 -8.03 -0.45
C TRP A 53 13.23 -8.58 -1.66
N GLY A 54 12.99 -8.18 -2.88
CA GLY A 54 13.39 -8.88 -4.12
C GLY A 54 14.88 -8.96 -4.39
N ARG A 55 15.54 -9.99 -3.86
CA ARG A 55 16.98 -10.24 -4.01
C ARG A 55 17.28 -11.67 -4.46
N ARG A 56 16.44 -12.26 -5.32
CA ARG A 56 16.63 -13.59 -5.91
C ARG A 56 16.85 -14.68 -4.84
N GLY A 57 16.07 -14.61 -3.76
CA GLY A 57 16.17 -15.52 -2.62
C GLY A 57 17.34 -15.26 -1.66
N GLN A 58 18.25 -14.34 -1.99
CA GLN A 58 19.41 -14.03 -1.15
C GLN A 58 19.04 -13.17 0.07
N PHE A 59 20.01 -12.96 0.97
CA PHE A 59 19.83 -12.19 2.20
C PHE A 59 18.63 -12.65 3.03
N ASN A 60 18.47 -13.96 3.16
CA ASN A 60 17.37 -14.62 3.87
C ASN A 60 15.97 -14.41 3.25
N GLN A 61 15.84 -13.83 2.06
CA GLN A 61 14.54 -13.69 1.39
C GLN A 61 13.80 -15.03 1.29
N SER A 62 14.51 -16.11 0.90
CA SER A 62 13.91 -17.45 0.80
C SER A 62 13.44 -17.99 2.15
N LEU A 63 14.15 -17.69 3.25
CA LEU A 63 13.73 -18.08 4.59
C LEU A 63 12.50 -17.30 5.04
N VAL A 64 12.46 -15.98 4.78
CA VAL A 64 11.27 -15.16 5.04
C VAL A 64 10.08 -15.70 4.25
N ALA A 65 10.25 -16.00 2.95
CA ALA A 65 9.19 -16.55 2.11
C ALA A 65 8.67 -17.90 2.62
N LEU A 66 9.57 -18.78 3.11
CA LEU A 66 9.19 -20.05 3.72
C LEU A 66 8.30 -19.82 4.95
N GLN A 67 8.70 -18.93 5.86
CA GLN A 67 7.92 -18.65 7.06
C GLN A 67 6.62 -17.92 6.77
N MET A 68 6.60 -17.01 5.79
CA MET A 68 5.36 -16.44 5.27
C MET A 68 4.39 -17.53 4.79
N GLY A 69 4.92 -18.56 4.12
CA GLY A 69 4.14 -19.71 3.68
C GLY A 69 3.49 -20.46 4.86
N VAL A 70 4.26 -20.74 5.90
CA VAL A 70 3.78 -21.43 7.12
C VAL A 70 2.74 -20.58 7.86
N VAL A 71 3.04 -19.30 8.11
CA VAL A 71 2.13 -18.40 8.81
C VAL A 71 0.87 -18.15 7.97
N GLY A 72 1.02 -18.00 6.65
CA GLY A 72 -0.10 -17.82 5.72
C GLY A 72 -1.05 -18.99 5.70
N GLU A 73 -0.55 -20.22 5.79
CA GLU A 73 -1.37 -21.44 5.92
C GLU A 73 -2.12 -21.47 7.25
N ASN A 74 -1.42 -21.22 8.35
CA ASN A 74 -1.99 -21.24 9.70
C ASN A 74 -3.10 -20.20 9.90
N LEU A 75 -2.99 -19.04 9.23
CA LEU A 75 -3.94 -17.94 9.34
C LEU A 75 -5.00 -17.94 8.23
N ASP A 76 -4.91 -18.86 7.27
CA ASP A 76 -5.75 -18.88 6.05
C ASP A 76 -5.87 -17.47 5.44
N ILE A 77 -4.72 -16.89 5.07
CA ILE A 77 -4.67 -15.50 4.61
C ILE A 77 -5.47 -15.28 3.33
N ASP A 78 -6.07 -14.12 3.19
CA ASP A 78 -6.81 -13.70 2.01
C ASP A 78 -5.88 -13.17 0.90
N PHE A 79 -4.85 -12.40 1.26
CA PHE A 79 -3.90 -11.77 0.30
C PHE A 79 -2.58 -11.42 0.98
N VAL A 80 -1.65 -10.89 0.18
CA VAL A 80 -0.38 -10.33 0.66
C VAL A 80 -0.29 -8.86 0.25
N VAL A 81 0.24 -8.04 1.14
CA VAL A 81 0.58 -6.64 0.91
C VAL A 81 2.09 -6.49 0.79
N SER A 82 2.55 -5.85 -0.28
CA SER A 82 3.94 -5.38 -0.36
C SER A 82 4.00 -3.86 -0.23
N THR A 83 4.87 -3.38 0.66
CA THR A 83 5.04 -1.94 0.94
C THR A 83 5.98 -1.23 -0.02
N GLY A 84 6.50 -1.91 -1.03
CA GLY A 84 7.40 -1.33 -2.04
C GLY A 84 8.82 -1.86 -1.98
N ASP A 85 9.69 -1.30 -2.82
CA ASP A 85 11.06 -1.75 -3.08
C ASP A 85 11.13 -3.27 -3.31
N ASN A 86 10.38 -3.67 -4.36
CA ASN A 86 10.10 -5.08 -4.62
C ASN A 86 11.26 -5.81 -5.30
N PHE A 87 12.20 -5.09 -5.91
CA PHE A 87 13.31 -5.67 -6.67
C PHE A 87 14.60 -4.86 -6.51
N TYR A 88 15.66 -5.49 -6.06
CA TYR A 88 16.97 -4.90 -5.79
C TYR A 88 18.04 -5.38 -6.79
N ASP A 89 19.14 -4.53 -6.97
CA ASP A 89 19.38 -3.26 -6.25
C ASP A 89 18.72 -2.04 -6.95
N ASN A 90 18.38 -2.11 -8.25
CA ASN A 90 17.95 -0.96 -9.06
C ASN A 90 16.54 -1.16 -9.67
N GLY A 91 15.72 -2.04 -9.09
CA GLY A 91 14.43 -2.41 -9.65
C GLY A 91 14.56 -3.33 -10.87
N LEU A 92 13.42 -3.55 -11.56
CA LEU A 92 13.41 -4.28 -12.84
C LEU A 92 13.87 -3.34 -13.97
N ILE A 93 14.75 -3.83 -14.83
CA ILE A 93 15.20 -3.09 -16.02
C ILE A 93 14.14 -3.05 -17.14
N GLY A 94 13.13 -3.89 -17.05
CA GLY A 94 12.00 -3.97 -17.97
C GLY A 94 11.02 -5.07 -17.59
N GLU A 95 9.97 -5.21 -18.37
CA GLU A 95 8.89 -6.18 -18.14
C GLU A 95 9.27 -7.64 -18.44
N HIS A 96 10.43 -7.86 -19.06
CA HIS A 96 11.00 -9.19 -19.36
C HIS A 96 12.24 -9.46 -18.51
N ASP A 97 12.47 -8.67 -17.47
CA ASP A 97 13.59 -8.91 -16.57
C ASP A 97 13.36 -10.21 -15.79
N VAL A 98 14.30 -11.14 -15.93
CA VAL A 98 14.28 -12.43 -15.21
C VAL A 98 14.26 -12.27 -13.69
N ALA A 99 14.71 -11.12 -13.18
CA ALA A 99 14.66 -10.80 -11.75
C ALA A 99 13.23 -10.86 -11.18
N PHE A 100 12.19 -10.65 -12.02
CA PHE A 100 10.81 -10.82 -11.59
C PHE A 100 10.50 -12.26 -11.19
N GLU A 101 10.84 -13.22 -12.06
CA GLU A 101 10.63 -14.63 -11.75
C GLU A 101 11.57 -15.11 -10.65
N GLU A 102 12.85 -14.74 -10.70
CA GLU A 102 13.87 -15.17 -9.74
C GLU A 102 13.64 -14.63 -8.32
N SER A 103 13.00 -13.45 -8.18
CA SER A 103 12.77 -12.83 -6.87
C SER A 103 11.33 -12.98 -6.36
N PHE A 104 10.36 -13.18 -7.25
CA PHE A 104 8.94 -13.28 -6.89
C PHE A 104 8.37 -14.67 -7.14
N THR A 105 8.21 -15.05 -8.42
CA THR A 105 7.50 -16.28 -8.81
C THR A 105 8.14 -17.53 -8.22
N ASN A 106 9.47 -17.61 -8.26
CA ASN A 106 10.24 -18.79 -7.84
C ASN A 106 10.62 -18.78 -6.35
N VAL A 107 10.35 -17.67 -5.62
CA VAL A 107 10.65 -17.55 -4.19
C VAL A 107 9.39 -17.76 -3.34
N TYR A 108 8.30 -17.13 -3.68
CA TYR A 108 7.04 -17.22 -2.91
C TYR A 108 6.15 -18.33 -3.44
N THR A 109 6.60 -19.59 -3.30
CA THR A 109 5.99 -20.78 -3.93
C THR A 109 5.00 -21.52 -3.06
N ALA A 110 4.93 -21.25 -1.75
CA ALA A 110 3.99 -21.91 -0.83
C ALA A 110 2.53 -21.72 -1.30
N ASN A 111 1.69 -22.75 -1.12
CA ASN A 111 0.28 -22.73 -1.55
C ASN A 111 -0.50 -21.56 -0.94
N SER A 112 -0.28 -21.27 0.33
CA SER A 112 -0.90 -20.14 1.04
C SER A 112 -0.53 -18.77 0.46
N LEU A 113 0.58 -18.67 -0.27
CA LEU A 113 1.04 -17.44 -0.93
C LEU A 113 0.58 -17.34 -2.39
N GLN A 114 -0.15 -18.34 -2.92
CA GLN A 114 -0.77 -18.28 -4.26
C GLN A 114 -2.08 -17.49 -4.22
N LYS A 115 -2.04 -16.34 -3.54
CA LYS A 115 -3.11 -15.37 -3.37
C LYS A 115 -2.78 -14.09 -4.13
N GLN A 116 -3.69 -13.13 -4.20
CA GLN A 116 -3.41 -11.81 -4.76
C GLN A 116 -2.34 -11.09 -3.93
N TRP A 117 -1.35 -10.49 -4.60
CA TRP A 117 -0.41 -9.56 -4.01
C TRP A 117 -0.77 -8.15 -4.44
N TYR A 118 -1.15 -7.32 -3.49
CA TYR A 118 -1.35 -5.89 -3.66
C TYR A 118 -0.05 -5.18 -3.31
N THR A 119 0.53 -4.51 -4.29
CA THR A 119 1.92 -4.08 -4.20
C THR A 119 2.02 -2.57 -4.33
N GLY A 120 2.60 -1.94 -3.30
CA GLY A 120 3.06 -0.56 -3.38
C GLY A 120 4.23 -0.44 -4.35
N LYS A 121 4.30 0.70 -5.03
CA LYS A 121 5.46 1.03 -5.86
C LYS A 121 6.58 1.52 -4.95
N GLY A 122 7.78 0.96 -5.11
CA GLY A 122 9.02 1.59 -4.67
C GLY A 122 9.55 2.51 -5.78
N ASP A 123 10.84 2.44 -6.09
CA ASP A 123 11.49 3.41 -6.97
C ASP A 123 11.42 3.09 -8.47
N ALA A 124 11.14 1.85 -8.88
CA ALA A 124 11.24 1.42 -10.28
C ALA A 124 9.87 1.35 -10.99
N GLU A 125 9.79 1.88 -12.23
CA GLU A 125 8.57 1.94 -13.04
C GLU A 125 8.18 0.63 -13.73
N ALA A 126 9.15 -0.23 -14.09
CA ALA A 126 8.89 -1.44 -14.85
C ALA A 126 7.91 -2.40 -14.13
N GLN A 127 7.90 -2.38 -12.80
CA GLN A 127 6.99 -3.18 -11.98
C GLN A 127 5.49 -2.81 -12.13
N LEU A 128 5.19 -1.65 -12.72
CA LEU A 128 3.81 -1.22 -13.03
C LEU A 128 3.27 -1.86 -14.33
N SER A 129 4.11 -2.55 -15.09
CA SER A 129 3.71 -3.13 -16.37
C SER A 129 2.61 -4.18 -16.19
N PRO A 130 1.49 -4.08 -16.92
CA PRO A 130 0.44 -5.10 -16.90
C PRO A 130 0.90 -6.45 -17.46
N LEU A 131 2.06 -6.52 -18.12
CA LEU A 131 2.64 -7.77 -18.63
C LEU A 131 3.15 -8.65 -17.49
N LEU A 132 3.68 -8.06 -16.41
CA LEU A 132 4.09 -8.84 -15.23
C LEU A 132 2.93 -9.63 -14.64
N ARG A 133 1.72 -9.06 -14.64
CA ARG A 133 0.50 -9.78 -14.22
C ARG A 133 0.10 -10.91 -15.17
N LYS A 134 0.54 -10.89 -16.42
CA LYS A 134 0.34 -12.02 -17.33
C LYS A 134 1.35 -13.15 -17.08
N ILE A 135 2.56 -12.81 -16.60
CA ILE A 135 3.57 -13.79 -16.19
C ILE A 135 3.14 -14.45 -14.88
N ASP A 136 2.74 -13.65 -13.89
CA ASP A 136 2.23 -14.14 -12.62
C ASP A 136 0.96 -13.38 -12.22
N SER A 137 -0.18 -14.04 -12.24
CA SER A 137 -1.50 -13.44 -12.01
C SER A 137 -1.70 -12.88 -10.59
N ARG A 138 -0.86 -13.29 -9.65
CA ARG A 138 -0.85 -12.76 -8.28
C ARG A 138 -0.42 -11.30 -8.22
N TRP A 139 0.38 -10.84 -9.19
CA TRP A 139 0.99 -9.51 -9.19
C TRP A 139 -0.01 -8.41 -9.52
N LEU A 140 -0.20 -7.45 -8.61
CA LEU A 140 -0.88 -6.19 -8.87
C LEU A 140 -0.07 -5.04 -8.27
N CYS A 141 0.61 -4.28 -9.12
CA CYS A 141 1.36 -3.09 -8.73
C CYS A 141 0.83 -1.88 -9.50
N LEU A 142 0.44 -0.85 -8.77
CA LEU A 142 0.02 0.44 -9.31
C LEU A 142 0.63 1.57 -8.46
N ARG A 143 0.61 2.81 -8.97
CA ARG A 143 1.12 3.97 -8.23
C ARG A 143 0.31 4.23 -6.98
N SER A 144 -1.01 4.38 -7.16
CA SER A 144 -1.93 4.61 -6.03
C SER A 144 -3.29 4.02 -6.37
N PHE A 145 -3.89 3.34 -5.41
CA PHE A 145 -5.18 2.65 -5.58
C PHE A 145 -5.77 2.30 -4.22
N VAL A 146 -7.00 1.83 -4.22
CA VAL A 146 -7.71 1.37 -3.01
C VAL A 146 -8.11 -0.09 -3.18
N VAL A 147 -7.97 -0.89 -2.13
CA VAL A 147 -8.53 -2.23 -2.02
C VAL A 147 -9.61 -2.22 -0.96
N ASN A 148 -10.84 -2.53 -1.34
CA ASN A 148 -11.95 -2.72 -0.43
C ASN A 148 -12.07 -4.21 -0.09
N ALA A 149 -11.82 -4.56 1.16
CA ALA A 149 -11.96 -5.91 1.68
C ALA A 149 -13.29 -6.03 2.44
N ALA A 150 -14.38 -6.23 1.69
CA ALA A 150 -15.75 -6.49 2.16
C ALA A 150 -16.29 -5.41 3.13
N GLU A 151 -15.97 -4.14 2.92
CA GLU A 151 -16.32 -3.01 3.79
C GLU A 151 -15.77 -3.13 5.23
N LEU A 152 -15.12 -4.24 5.57
CA LEU A 152 -14.45 -4.42 6.84
C LEU A 152 -13.18 -3.59 6.90
N ALA A 153 -12.37 -3.61 5.83
CA ALA A 153 -11.16 -2.81 5.71
C ALA A 153 -11.05 -2.18 4.32
N GLU A 154 -10.57 -0.94 4.26
CA GLU A 154 -10.08 -0.33 3.03
C GLU A 154 -8.59 -0.03 3.17
N LEU A 155 -7.82 -0.52 2.21
CA LEU A 155 -6.38 -0.35 2.11
C LEU A 155 -6.08 0.68 1.02
N PHE A 156 -5.52 1.82 1.38
CA PHE A 156 -5.20 2.94 0.50
C PHE A 156 -3.71 2.92 0.19
N PHE A 157 -3.33 2.47 -0.99
CA PHE A 157 -1.95 2.48 -1.46
C PHE A 157 -1.59 3.85 -2.02
N VAL A 158 -0.49 4.42 -1.54
CA VAL A 158 -0.03 5.77 -1.85
C VAL A 158 1.39 5.73 -2.39
N ASP A 159 1.60 6.25 -3.59
CA ASP A 159 2.94 6.48 -4.16
C ASP A 159 3.64 7.61 -3.39
N THR A 160 4.53 7.25 -2.48
CA THR A 160 5.25 8.20 -1.62
C THR A 160 6.55 8.71 -2.22
N THR A 161 7.09 8.08 -3.26
CA THR A 161 8.35 8.46 -3.92
C THR A 161 8.33 9.92 -4.39
N PRO A 162 7.24 10.46 -5.00
CA PRO A 162 7.20 11.85 -5.43
C PRO A 162 7.11 12.90 -4.31
N PHE A 163 6.98 12.49 -3.06
CA PHE A 163 7.01 13.43 -1.92
C PHE A 163 8.43 13.78 -1.50
N VAL A 164 9.39 12.89 -1.72
CA VAL A 164 10.77 13.02 -1.23
C VAL A 164 11.56 14.00 -2.11
N GLU A 165 11.75 15.22 -1.62
CA GLU A 165 12.33 16.32 -2.41
C GLU A 165 13.76 16.03 -2.86
N MET A 166 14.55 15.32 -2.05
CA MET A 166 15.93 14.99 -2.41
C MET A 166 16.03 14.12 -3.67
N TYR A 167 15.01 13.38 -4.05
CA TYR A 167 14.98 12.55 -5.25
C TYR A 167 14.92 13.37 -6.55
N PHE A 168 14.53 14.63 -6.47
CA PHE A 168 14.54 15.58 -7.60
C PHE A 168 15.74 16.50 -7.60
N THR A 169 16.30 16.78 -6.41
CA THR A 169 17.36 17.78 -6.25
C THR A 169 18.76 17.19 -6.27
N ASN A 170 18.89 15.90 -5.91
CA ASN A 170 20.18 15.19 -5.87
C ASN A 170 20.17 13.98 -6.81
N THR A 171 20.35 14.21 -8.11
CA THR A 171 20.37 13.19 -9.16
C THR A 171 21.71 12.48 -9.32
N GLU A 172 22.75 12.87 -8.58
CA GLU A 172 24.09 12.28 -8.72
C GLU A 172 24.17 10.86 -8.18
N LYS A 173 23.36 10.54 -7.16
CA LYS A 173 23.40 9.23 -6.49
C LYS A 173 22.44 8.22 -7.10
N HIS A 174 21.30 8.67 -7.62
CA HIS A 174 20.27 7.82 -8.20
C HIS A 174 19.42 8.62 -9.20
N THR A 175 19.08 8.00 -10.31
CA THR A 175 18.17 8.59 -11.31
C THR A 175 16.82 7.91 -11.23
N TYR A 176 15.82 8.64 -10.76
CA TYR A 176 14.44 8.16 -10.69
C TYR A 176 13.74 8.28 -12.05
N ASP A 177 12.88 7.32 -12.33
CA ASP A 177 12.03 7.37 -13.53
C ASP A 177 10.73 8.12 -13.22
N TRP A 178 10.65 9.36 -13.73
CA TRP A 178 9.50 10.23 -13.53
C TRP A 178 8.47 10.16 -14.67
N ARG A 179 8.57 9.17 -15.57
CA ARG A 179 7.56 8.99 -16.62
C ARG A 179 6.18 8.79 -15.99
N GLY A 180 5.16 9.50 -16.51
CA GLY A 180 3.79 9.48 -15.97
C GLY A 180 3.60 10.27 -14.67
N VAL A 181 4.66 10.83 -14.09
CA VAL A 181 4.59 11.87 -13.08
C VAL A 181 4.81 13.22 -13.76
N THR A 182 3.76 14.03 -13.85
CA THR A 182 3.92 15.46 -14.22
C THR A 182 4.80 16.13 -13.17
N SER A 183 4.93 17.44 -13.11
CA SER A 183 5.67 18.05 -12.01
C SER A 183 5.32 17.36 -10.66
N PRO A 184 6.31 16.90 -9.86
CA PRO A 184 6.07 16.23 -8.59
C PRO A 184 5.13 16.99 -7.66
N LYS A 185 5.27 18.33 -7.63
CA LYS A 185 4.40 19.22 -6.83
C LYS A 185 2.93 19.12 -7.25
N VAL A 186 2.65 19.06 -8.55
CA VAL A 186 1.28 18.94 -9.07
C VAL A 186 0.76 17.51 -8.82
N TYR A 187 1.59 16.51 -9.06
CA TYR A 187 1.24 15.12 -8.82
C TYR A 187 0.86 14.87 -7.36
N THR A 188 1.73 15.27 -6.41
CA THR A 188 1.49 15.07 -4.97
C THR A 188 0.26 15.84 -4.48
N ALA A 189 0.03 17.07 -4.97
CA ALA A 189 -1.15 17.84 -4.61
C ALA A 189 -2.46 17.17 -5.08
N ASN A 190 -2.47 16.63 -6.30
CA ASN A 190 -3.62 15.88 -6.83
C ASN A 190 -3.83 14.58 -6.06
N LEU A 191 -2.76 13.81 -5.81
CA LEU A 191 -2.80 12.57 -5.06
C LEU A 191 -3.35 12.78 -3.63
N LEU A 192 -2.90 13.81 -2.92
CA LEU A 192 -3.39 14.13 -1.58
C LEU A 192 -4.90 14.47 -1.60
N LYS A 193 -5.35 15.22 -2.60
CA LYS A 193 -6.77 15.55 -2.76
C LYS A 193 -7.62 14.30 -3.05
N ASP A 194 -7.14 13.42 -3.94
CA ASP A 194 -7.85 12.20 -4.31
C ASP A 194 -7.90 11.23 -3.11
N LEU A 195 -6.80 11.11 -2.37
CA LEU A 195 -6.71 10.30 -1.14
C LEU A 195 -7.65 10.85 -0.06
N GLU A 196 -7.64 12.16 0.19
CA GLU A 196 -8.52 12.78 1.19
C GLU A 196 -10.00 12.54 0.84
N THR A 197 -10.35 12.66 -0.44
CA THR A 197 -11.71 12.37 -0.92
C THR A 197 -12.07 10.90 -0.66
N ALA A 198 -11.20 9.97 -1.05
CA ALA A 198 -11.43 8.54 -0.88
C ALA A 198 -11.54 8.15 0.61
N LEU A 199 -10.71 8.74 1.49
CA LEU A 199 -10.77 8.52 2.93
C LEU A 199 -12.06 9.06 3.57
N LYS A 200 -12.56 10.22 3.10
CA LYS A 200 -13.84 10.81 3.57
C LYS A 200 -15.05 9.97 3.16
N GLU A 201 -15.01 9.38 1.97
CA GLU A 201 -16.08 8.54 1.45
C GLU A 201 -16.07 7.12 2.06
N SER A 202 -14.94 6.70 2.62
CA SER A 202 -14.76 5.38 3.21
C SER A 202 -15.67 5.15 4.41
N ARG A 203 -16.41 4.05 4.37
CA ARG A 203 -17.23 3.54 5.47
C ARG A 203 -16.62 2.32 6.15
N ALA A 204 -15.44 1.90 5.70
CA ALA A 204 -14.75 0.74 6.25
C ALA A 204 -14.51 0.89 7.76
N LYS A 205 -14.62 -0.23 8.46
CA LYS A 205 -14.34 -0.31 9.89
C LYS A 205 -12.87 0.00 10.20
N TRP A 206 -11.98 -0.48 9.33
CA TRP A 206 -10.54 -0.27 9.41
C TRP A 206 -10.04 0.48 8.17
N LYS A 207 -9.44 1.64 8.39
CA LYS A 207 -8.78 2.44 7.35
C LYS A 207 -7.28 2.27 7.47
N ILE A 208 -6.66 1.69 6.46
CA ILE A 208 -5.24 1.37 6.43
C ILE A 208 -4.60 2.11 5.26
N VAL A 209 -3.59 2.93 5.53
CA VAL A 209 -2.83 3.60 4.46
C VAL A 209 -1.46 2.93 4.34
N ILE A 210 -1.07 2.63 3.11
CA ILE A 210 0.17 1.92 2.78
C ILE A 210 1.00 2.81 1.88
N GLY A 211 2.18 3.17 2.34
CA GLY A 211 3.20 3.86 1.57
C GLY A 211 4.53 3.12 1.64
N HIS A 212 5.51 3.52 0.83
CA HIS A 212 6.85 2.96 0.95
C HIS A 212 7.66 3.66 2.05
N HIS A 213 7.73 5.00 2.00
CA HIS A 213 8.51 5.78 2.96
C HIS A 213 7.81 5.91 4.32
N ALA A 214 8.61 5.92 5.39
CA ALA A 214 8.09 6.00 6.76
C ALA A 214 7.64 7.43 7.12
N ILE A 215 6.45 7.57 7.71
CA ILE A 215 6.05 8.81 8.40
C ILE A 215 6.78 8.90 9.74
N ARG A 216 6.92 7.75 10.43
CA ARG A 216 7.63 7.63 11.70
C ARG A 216 8.55 6.42 11.66
N SER A 217 9.83 6.63 11.94
CA SER A 217 10.82 5.54 12.10
C SER A 217 11.99 5.97 12.98
N ILE A 218 12.62 5.00 13.66
CA ILE A 218 13.91 5.16 14.30
C ILE A 218 15.04 4.53 13.48
N GLY A 219 14.72 3.88 12.37
CA GLY A 219 15.69 3.22 11.49
C GLY A 219 16.61 4.19 10.77
N HIS A 220 17.35 3.68 9.79
CA HIS A 220 18.39 4.40 9.05
C HIS A 220 17.90 5.71 8.41
N HIS A 221 16.77 5.68 7.74
CA HIS A 221 16.20 6.87 7.07
C HIS A 221 15.46 7.78 8.06
N GLY A 222 14.81 7.22 9.06
CA GLY A 222 14.01 7.96 10.05
C GLY A 222 12.71 8.49 9.46
N ASP A 223 12.18 9.56 10.07
CA ASP A 223 10.95 10.20 9.59
C ASP A 223 11.16 10.85 8.22
N THR A 224 10.23 10.64 7.28
CA THR A 224 10.18 11.40 6.02
C THR A 224 9.40 12.69 6.27
N GLN A 225 10.11 13.80 6.41
CA GLN A 225 9.53 15.07 6.86
C GLN A 225 8.40 15.55 5.94
N GLU A 226 8.54 15.36 4.63
CA GLU A 226 7.52 15.76 3.64
C GLU A 226 6.19 15.00 3.85
N LEU A 227 6.26 13.74 4.30
CA LEU A 227 5.06 12.97 4.64
C LEU A 227 4.47 13.40 5.99
N VAL A 228 5.33 13.75 6.94
CA VAL A 228 4.89 14.33 8.23
C VAL A 228 4.12 15.64 8.00
N ASP A 229 4.61 16.49 7.10
CA ASP A 229 4.04 17.81 6.86
C ASP A 229 2.80 17.78 5.96
N LYS A 230 2.76 16.87 4.97
CA LYS A 230 1.73 16.88 3.92
C LYS A 230 0.70 15.76 4.04
N LEU A 231 1.14 14.54 4.39
CA LEU A 231 0.27 13.36 4.41
C LEU A 231 -0.35 13.12 5.79
N LEU A 232 0.46 13.17 6.85
CA LEU A 232 0.00 12.85 8.22
C LEU A 232 -1.24 13.65 8.65
N PRO A 233 -1.35 14.98 8.39
CA PRO A 233 -2.54 15.75 8.77
C PRO A 233 -3.82 15.22 8.11
N ILE A 234 -3.74 14.75 6.87
CA ILE A 234 -4.89 14.15 6.15
C ILE A 234 -5.29 12.83 6.78
N LEU A 235 -4.31 11.98 7.14
CA LEU A 235 -4.58 10.70 7.78
C LEU A 235 -5.26 10.90 9.14
N GLN A 236 -4.77 11.84 9.94
CA GLN A 236 -5.34 12.19 11.26
C GLN A 236 -6.78 12.72 11.14
N ALA A 237 -7.02 13.65 10.20
CA ALA A 237 -8.34 14.24 9.98
C ALA A 237 -9.40 13.24 9.51
N ASN A 238 -8.99 12.09 8.94
CA ASN A 238 -9.88 11.08 8.40
C ASN A 238 -9.91 9.77 9.21
N ASN A 239 -9.40 9.79 10.44
CA ASN A 239 -9.42 8.66 11.38
C ASN A 239 -8.80 7.39 10.76
N VAL A 240 -7.64 7.51 10.15
CA VAL A 240 -6.86 6.36 9.69
C VAL A 240 -6.35 5.59 10.92
N ASP A 241 -6.45 4.27 10.87
CA ASP A 241 -6.03 3.40 11.98
C ASP A 241 -4.55 3.05 11.92
N PHE A 242 -4.10 2.64 10.72
CA PHE A 242 -2.75 2.16 10.49
C PHE A 242 -2.10 2.87 9.31
N TYR A 243 -0.83 3.24 9.47
CA TYR A 243 0.07 3.55 8.39
C TYR A 243 1.14 2.45 8.32
N MET A 244 1.21 1.75 7.19
CA MET A 244 2.16 0.66 6.97
C MET A 244 3.18 1.04 5.91
N ASN A 245 4.45 0.75 6.17
CA ASN A 245 5.54 1.12 5.26
C ASN A 245 6.69 0.11 5.25
N GLY A 246 7.61 0.29 4.29
CA GLY A 246 8.92 -0.32 4.18
C GLY A 246 10.03 0.72 4.36
N HIS A 247 10.98 0.77 3.42
CA HIS A 247 12.07 1.72 3.28
C HIS A 247 13.18 1.59 4.33
N ASP A 248 12.85 1.63 5.62
CA ASP A 248 13.79 1.22 6.66
C ASP A 248 13.82 -0.32 6.76
N HIS A 249 15.00 -0.89 6.57
CA HIS A 249 15.18 -2.35 6.51
C HIS A 249 15.15 -2.97 7.92
N CYS A 250 14.02 -2.79 8.58
CA CYS A 250 13.73 -3.26 9.94
C CYS A 250 12.25 -3.67 10.08
N LEU A 251 11.90 -4.16 11.25
CA LEU A 251 10.52 -4.31 11.71
C LEU A 251 10.29 -3.36 12.87
N GLU A 252 9.23 -2.56 12.81
CA GLU A 252 9.02 -1.52 13.81
C GLU A 252 7.54 -1.24 14.07
N HIS A 253 7.20 -0.91 15.33
CA HIS A 253 5.91 -0.39 15.73
C HIS A 253 6.07 0.85 16.58
N ILE A 254 5.54 1.97 16.10
CA ILE A 254 5.51 3.25 16.80
C ILE A 254 4.05 3.71 16.97
N SER A 255 3.72 4.11 18.21
CA SER A 255 2.51 4.87 18.54
C SER A 255 2.87 6.33 18.73
N ASP A 256 2.19 7.24 18.06
CA ASP A 256 2.39 8.69 18.30
C ASP A 256 1.40 9.14 19.39
N PRO A 257 1.86 9.68 20.54
CA PRO A 257 0.97 10.15 21.60
C PRO A 257 -0.03 11.25 21.17
N LYS A 258 0.29 11.91 20.05
CA LYS A 258 -0.56 12.98 19.47
C LYS A 258 -1.51 12.47 18.39
N SER A 259 -1.49 11.18 18.09
CA SER A 259 -2.30 10.59 17.04
C SER A 259 -2.73 9.17 17.40
N PRO A 260 -3.98 8.77 17.15
CA PRO A 260 -4.40 7.38 17.32
C PRO A 260 -3.79 6.42 16.29
N ILE A 261 -3.17 6.96 15.23
CA ILE A 261 -2.59 6.17 14.14
C ILE A 261 -1.40 5.36 14.65
N GLN A 262 -1.38 4.08 14.31
CA GLN A 262 -0.22 3.24 14.55
C GLN A 262 0.65 3.18 13.29
N PHE A 263 1.95 3.37 13.46
CA PHE A 263 2.95 3.35 12.40
C PHE A 263 3.68 2.01 12.46
N LEU A 264 3.60 1.25 11.38
CA LEU A 264 4.04 -0.14 11.31
C LEU A 264 5.00 -0.31 10.13
N THR A 265 6.28 -0.56 10.41
CA THR A 265 7.30 -0.81 9.39
C THR A 265 7.50 -2.31 9.21
N SER A 266 7.37 -2.78 7.98
CA SER A 266 7.72 -4.14 7.55
C SER A 266 8.60 -4.06 6.31
N GLY A 267 9.84 -3.57 6.50
CA GLY A 267 10.82 -3.28 5.44
C GLY A 267 12.02 -4.24 5.44
N ALA A 268 11.92 -5.38 6.11
CA ALA A 268 13.03 -6.31 6.26
C ALA A 268 12.78 -7.67 5.58
N GLY A 269 12.11 -7.66 4.44
CA GLY A 269 11.79 -8.87 3.66
C GLY A 269 13.01 -9.58 3.07
N SER A 270 14.18 -8.89 3.06
CA SER A 270 15.47 -9.47 2.69
C SER A 270 16.59 -8.85 3.52
N LYS A 271 17.45 -8.03 2.94
CA LYS A 271 18.62 -7.44 3.60
C LYS A 271 18.20 -6.48 4.71
N ALA A 272 18.51 -6.81 5.96
CA ALA A 272 18.33 -5.92 7.11
C ALA A 272 19.61 -5.10 7.38
N TRP A 273 19.46 -3.93 8.02
CA TRP A 273 20.57 -3.04 8.39
C TRP A 273 20.82 -3.10 9.89
N ARG A 274 21.55 -4.13 10.31
CA ARG A 274 21.82 -4.39 11.71
C ARG A 274 22.61 -3.28 12.38
N GLY A 275 22.12 -2.80 13.54
CA GLY A 275 22.73 -1.75 14.33
C GLY A 275 22.52 -0.34 13.79
N ASP A 276 21.88 -0.18 12.64
CA ASP A 276 21.66 1.12 12.02
C ASP A 276 20.36 1.77 12.53
N VAL A 277 20.49 2.37 13.71
CA VAL A 277 19.39 3.03 14.43
C VAL A 277 19.72 4.50 14.61
N LYS A 278 18.92 5.37 13.98
CA LYS A 278 19.14 6.82 13.98
C LYS A 278 18.74 7.47 15.32
N LYS A 279 17.70 6.96 15.98
CA LYS A 279 17.13 7.58 17.19
C LYS A 279 16.67 6.52 18.20
N LYS A 280 17.57 6.07 19.06
CA LYS A 280 17.31 4.97 20.02
C LYS A 280 16.21 5.24 21.05
N ASN A 281 15.98 6.50 21.45
CA ASN A 281 14.99 6.86 22.46
C ASN A 281 13.90 7.74 21.82
N ARG A 282 12.86 7.10 21.26
CA ARG A 282 11.68 7.77 20.73
C ARG A 282 10.49 7.46 21.64
N GLU A 283 9.78 8.52 22.03
CA GLU A 283 8.49 8.38 22.69
C GLU A 283 7.52 7.64 21.76
N GLY A 284 6.78 6.68 22.31
CA GLY A 284 5.84 5.86 21.55
C GLY A 284 6.45 4.68 20.80
N LEU A 285 7.76 4.42 20.93
CA LEU A 285 8.36 3.21 20.40
C LEU A 285 7.88 1.99 21.20
N ASN A 286 7.10 1.12 20.56
CA ASN A 286 6.59 -0.12 21.16
C ASN A 286 7.48 -1.31 20.85
N PHE A 287 8.05 -1.34 19.64
CA PHE A 287 8.87 -2.45 19.16
C PHE A 287 9.82 -1.99 18.05
N PHE A 288 11.02 -2.57 18.06
CA PHE A 288 12.00 -2.43 16.98
C PHE A 288 12.87 -3.69 16.87
N TYR A 289 13.07 -4.17 15.65
CA TYR A 289 13.95 -5.28 15.34
C TYR A 289 14.71 -5.01 14.04
N ASP A 290 16.01 -5.00 14.11
CA ASP A 290 16.94 -4.73 12.99
C ASP A 290 17.33 -5.99 12.21
N GLY A 291 16.48 -7.01 12.25
CA GLY A 291 16.65 -8.27 11.52
C GLY A 291 15.57 -8.48 10.47
N GLN A 292 15.75 -9.52 9.66
CA GLN A 292 14.82 -9.89 8.62
C GLN A 292 13.53 -10.48 9.19
N GLY A 293 12.41 -10.24 8.48
CA GLY A 293 11.13 -10.78 8.85
C GLY A 293 9.97 -10.15 8.08
N PHE A 294 8.77 -10.31 8.62
CA PHE A 294 7.52 -9.84 8.03
C PHE A 294 6.46 -9.65 9.11
N MET A 295 5.26 -9.19 8.72
CA MET A 295 4.16 -8.92 9.62
C MET A 295 2.89 -9.63 9.13
N SER A 296 2.02 -10.07 10.05
CA SER A 296 0.63 -10.47 9.76
C SER A 296 -0.35 -9.49 10.38
N VAL A 297 -1.51 -9.36 9.74
CA VAL A 297 -2.63 -8.56 10.19
C VAL A 297 -3.89 -9.39 10.09
N GLN A 298 -4.65 -9.47 11.19
CA GLN A 298 -5.97 -10.09 11.24
C GLN A 298 -6.98 -9.05 11.73
N LEU A 299 -8.09 -8.90 11.02
CA LEU A 299 -9.12 -7.90 11.28
C LEU A 299 -10.47 -8.59 11.44
N THR A 300 -11.22 -8.14 12.44
CA THR A 300 -12.66 -8.43 12.61
C THR A 300 -13.43 -7.12 12.71
N GLN A 301 -14.73 -7.16 12.92
CA GLN A 301 -15.56 -5.97 13.13
C GLN A 301 -15.11 -5.14 14.33
N THR A 302 -14.52 -5.76 15.33
CA THR A 302 -14.17 -5.11 16.60
C THR A 302 -12.70 -5.19 16.97
N GLU A 303 -11.94 -6.09 16.37
CA GLU A 303 -10.58 -6.37 16.82
C GLU A 303 -9.60 -6.39 15.64
N SER A 304 -8.37 -5.98 15.92
CA SER A 304 -7.22 -6.15 15.05
C SER A 304 -6.09 -6.79 15.83
N THR A 305 -5.49 -7.84 15.25
CA THR A 305 -4.26 -8.47 15.77
C THR A 305 -3.15 -8.26 14.75
N ILE A 306 -2.04 -7.68 15.19
CA ILE A 306 -0.83 -7.45 14.41
C ILE A 306 0.30 -8.22 15.04
N VAL A 307 1.02 -9.03 14.24
CA VAL A 307 2.12 -9.86 14.73
C VAL A 307 3.33 -9.72 13.81
N PHE A 308 4.50 -9.51 14.40
CA PHE A 308 5.77 -9.47 13.71
C PHE A 308 6.54 -10.79 13.93
N TYR A 309 7.13 -11.28 12.85
CA TYR A 309 7.85 -12.56 12.83
C TYR A 309 9.27 -12.38 12.29
N ASP A 310 10.21 -13.15 12.83
CA ASP A 310 11.56 -13.24 12.28
C ASP A 310 11.68 -14.28 11.15
N VAL A 311 12.91 -14.50 10.69
CA VAL A 311 13.25 -15.48 9.63
C VAL A 311 13.01 -16.95 10.03
N PHE A 312 12.77 -17.23 11.29
CA PHE A 312 12.48 -18.56 11.83
C PHE A 312 11.00 -18.75 12.13
N GLY A 313 10.18 -17.73 11.87
CA GLY A 313 8.75 -17.73 12.18
C GLY A 313 8.44 -17.52 13.66
N GLN A 314 9.44 -17.08 14.44
CA GLN A 314 9.23 -16.74 15.85
C GLN A 314 8.47 -15.42 15.97
N VAL A 315 7.50 -15.38 16.88
CA VAL A 315 6.79 -14.14 17.20
C VAL A 315 7.72 -13.22 17.97
N LEU A 316 8.03 -12.07 17.39
CA LEU A 316 8.86 -11.03 17.98
C LEU A 316 8.05 -10.01 18.78
N HIS A 317 6.86 -9.66 18.23
CA HIS A 317 5.96 -8.68 18.82
C HIS A 317 4.53 -9.00 18.41
N ARG A 318 3.59 -8.82 19.33
CA ARG A 318 2.17 -8.92 19.10
C ARG A 318 1.48 -7.70 19.69
N TRP A 319 0.54 -7.14 18.93
CA TRP A 319 -0.27 -6.02 19.37
C TRP A 319 -1.72 -6.24 18.97
N ASP A 320 -2.59 -6.18 19.96
CA ASP A 320 -4.02 -6.35 19.80
C ASP A 320 -4.73 -5.03 20.12
N VAL A 321 -5.70 -4.64 19.32
CA VAL A 321 -6.52 -3.46 19.54
C VAL A 321 -7.99 -3.76 19.30
N SER A 322 -8.85 -3.20 20.15
CA SER A 322 -10.31 -3.33 20.05
C SER A 322 -10.94 -1.98 19.70
N LYS A 323 -11.89 -1.98 18.78
CA LYS A 323 -12.79 -0.87 18.49
C LYS A 323 -14.17 -1.14 19.10
N GLN A 324 -14.72 -0.17 19.83
CA GLN A 324 -16.11 -0.28 20.27
C GLN A 324 -17.05 -0.23 19.07
N LEU A 325 -18.05 -1.10 19.07
CA LEU A 325 -19.20 -0.97 18.17
C LEU A 325 -20.02 0.23 18.65
N HIS A 326 -20.02 1.32 17.89
CA HIS A 326 -21.04 2.34 18.09
C HIS A 326 -22.37 1.74 17.59
N LEU A 327 -23.18 1.24 18.52
CA LEU A 327 -24.57 0.96 18.22
C LEU A 327 -25.20 2.32 17.84
N ALA A 328 -25.55 2.46 16.56
CA ALA A 328 -26.43 3.56 16.15
C ALA A 328 -27.75 3.37 16.91
N ILE A 329 -28.03 4.28 17.87
CA ILE A 329 -29.30 4.36 18.60
C ILE A 329 -30.30 5.05 17.68
#